data_1506255ec53ca352218cc3166703ee25
#
_entry.id   1506255ec53ca352218cc3166703ee25
#
_cell.length_a   1.000
_cell.length_b   1.000
_cell.length_c   1.000
_cell.angle_alpha   90.00
_cell.angle_beta   90.00
_cell.angle_gamma   90.00
#
_symmetry.space_group_name_H-M   'P 1'
#
loop_
_entity.id
_entity.type
_entity.pdbx_description
1 polymer ?
#
loop_
_entity_poly.entity_id
_entity_poly.type
_entity_poly.pdbx_seq_one_letter_code
_entity_poly.pdbx_strand_id
1 'polypeptide(L)'
;MVLLDWMLSPLISKESKAMKRLLSAITCLTLLCSACSSGPHTGEPQGDPSAGKDLNYSKFSDVKATFDNEHMEIILPLNKYMMSTPEGLITLSANIYNNNDCSVARGVPSGSTGDGVEIKPHFQYGIWNKDYVSKYGYSIDHDVTKIRIVTLLPHKEYSEAQMEVYSECQNTIRQLGDFPARMPEANTIVAQASFEADSAWMRDEDVKKWHGEWEQCLKDKGISIPKDYYWAPEVPGDKEKEIEVALADLDCKDSTGYFMKTMNRRAQYQAAAIEKYKPQLDEYRKNLDAQIEEAKKVLAEHGEPLPSW
;
A
#
# COMPACT_ATOMS: atom_id res chain seq x y z
N MET A 1 12.60 2.09 -2.28
CA MET A 1 13.01 1.81 -0.90
C MET A 1 12.77 3.04 0.01
N VAL A 2 11.63 3.72 -0.15
CA VAL A 2 11.25 4.93 0.64
C VAL A 2 9.78 4.84 1.15
N LEU A 3 9.02 3.81 0.79
CA LEU A 3 7.59 3.65 1.16
C LEU A 3 7.34 2.85 2.44
N LEU A 4 8.38 2.28 3.08
CA LEU A 4 8.23 1.52 4.33
C LEU A 4 8.31 2.38 5.61
N ASP A 5 8.77 3.63 5.53
CA ASP A 5 8.97 4.48 6.72
C ASP A 5 7.70 5.19 7.21
N TRP A 6 6.62 5.20 6.44
CA TRP A 6 5.40 5.94 6.80
C TRP A 6 4.35 5.16 7.59
N MET A 7 4.44 3.82 7.62
CA MET A 7 3.47 2.98 8.36
C MET A 7 3.92 2.53 9.75
N LEU A 8 5.17 2.79 10.17
CA LEU A 8 5.71 2.34 11.45
C LEU A 8 6.09 3.46 12.43
N SER A 9 5.69 4.69 12.20
CA SER A 9 6.09 5.85 13.00
C SER A 9 5.02 6.43 13.91
N PRO A 10 4.46 5.69 14.90
CA PRO A 10 4.40 6.34 16.20
C PRO A 10 4.77 5.47 17.41
N LEU A 11 5.41 4.32 17.27
CA LEU A 11 5.69 3.44 18.42
C LEU A 11 7.15 3.41 18.89
N ILE A 12 8.08 4.13 18.24
CA ILE A 12 9.47 4.19 18.70
C ILE A 12 9.88 5.64 18.98
N SER A 13 9.39 6.18 20.07
CA SER A 13 9.94 7.36 20.72
C SER A 13 10.01 7.10 22.22
N LYS A 14 11.13 6.56 22.67
CA LYS A 14 11.94 6.99 23.83
C LYS A 14 12.95 5.93 24.26
N GLU A 15 14.21 6.28 24.00
CA GLU A 15 15.38 6.02 24.82
C GLU A 15 15.73 4.60 25.28
N SER A 16 16.79 4.05 24.69
CA SER A 16 17.74 3.24 25.43
C SER A 16 19.18 3.76 25.19
N LYS A 17 19.75 4.42 26.21
CA LYS A 17 21.15 4.89 26.28
C LYS A 17 22.18 3.76 26.47
N ALA A 18 21.81 2.51 26.27
CA ALA A 18 22.66 1.35 26.62
C ALA A 18 23.45 0.74 25.45
N MET A 19 23.31 1.20 24.21
CA MET A 19 23.94 0.55 23.05
C MET A 19 25.08 1.36 22.41
N LYS A 20 25.81 2.16 23.20
CA LYS A 20 26.97 2.94 22.73
C LYS A 20 28.34 2.40 23.17
N ARG A 21 28.48 1.16 23.61
CA ARG A 21 29.78 0.62 24.04
C ARG A 21 30.07 -0.80 23.55
N LEU A 22 30.02 -1.03 22.22
CA LEU A 22 30.57 -2.29 21.65
C LEU A 22 30.85 -2.11 20.14
N LEU A 23 31.66 -1.11 19.79
CA LEU A 23 32.23 -0.98 18.46
C LEU A 23 33.64 -0.39 18.60
N SER A 24 34.57 -1.26 19.00
CA SER A 24 36.01 -0.99 18.80
C SER A 24 36.71 -2.34 18.60
N ALA A 25 37.36 -2.47 17.48
CA ALA A 25 38.25 -3.52 17.03
C ALA A 25 37.67 -4.47 15.98
N ILE A 26 37.81 -4.08 14.72
CA ILE A 26 38.40 -4.95 13.66
C ILE A 26 38.98 -4.00 12.61
N THR A 27 40.29 -4.09 12.51
CA THR A 27 41.17 -3.30 11.64
C THR A 27 41.27 -3.96 10.25
N CYS A 28 41.27 -3.14 9.21
CA CYS A 28 41.90 -3.27 7.89
C CYS A 28 41.83 -4.61 7.15
N LEU A 29 41.09 -4.62 6.04
CA LEU A 29 41.67 -5.12 4.79
C LEU A 29 41.09 -4.30 3.61
N THR A 30 41.97 -3.47 3.06
CA THR A 30 41.76 -2.69 1.84
C THR A 30 41.73 -3.62 0.63
N LEU A 31 40.67 -3.58 -0.18
CA LEU A 31 40.72 -3.90 -1.60
C LEU A 31 39.74 -3.02 -2.39
N LEU A 32 40.33 -2.33 -3.31
CA LEU A 32 39.79 -1.43 -4.32
C LEU A 32 38.50 -1.89 -4.97
N CYS A 33 37.43 -1.10 -4.85
CA CYS A 33 36.40 -1.01 -5.87
C CYS A 33 36.10 0.46 -6.11
N SER A 34 36.56 0.92 -7.25
CA SER A 34 36.33 2.26 -7.79
C SER A 34 34.85 2.47 -8.17
N ALA A 35 34.43 3.71 -8.00
CA ALA A 35 33.27 4.35 -8.63
C ALA A 35 31.87 3.91 -8.17
N CYS A 36 31.40 4.51 -7.06
CA CYS A 36 30.00 4.92 -6.96
C CYS A 36 29.97 6.46 -6.94
N SER A 37 29.73 7.01 -8.12
CA SER A 37 29.38 8.40 -8.33
C SER A 37 28.01 8.63 -7.71
N SER A 38 27.93 9.36 -6.60
CA SER A 38 26.69 9.91 -6.05
C SER A 38 26.28 11.13 -6.90
N GLY A 39 25.52 10.85 -7.97
CA GLY A 39 24.77 11.89 -8.70
C GLY A 39 23.43 12.16 -7.98
N PRO A 40 22.84 13.36 -8.14
CA PRO A 40 21.55 13.68 -7.59
C PRO A 40 20.48 12.76 -8.21
N HIS A 41 19.68 12.10 -7.38
CA HIS A 41 18.56 11.30 -7.80
C HIS A 41 17.50 12.18 -8.46
N THR A 42 17.53 12.25 -9.78
CA THR A 42 16.40 12.69 -10.59
C THR A 42 15.39 11.53 -10.57
N GLY A 43 14.19 11.79 -10.04
CA GLY A 43 13.17 10.79 -9.70
C GLY A 43 12.47 10.09 -10.88
N GLU A 44 13.23 9.51 -11.80
CA GLU A 44 12.70 8.47 -12.70
C GLU A 44 12.87 7.10 -12.02
N PRO A 45 11.83 6.26 -11.97
CA PRO A 45 11.97 4.91 -11.44
C PRO A 45 13.03 4.17 -12.27
N GLN A 46 14.15 3.80 -11.67
CA GLN A 46 15.15 2.90 -12.27
C GLN A 46 14.59 1.48 -12.32
N GLY A 47 13.55 1.27 -13.15
CA GLY A 47 13.03 -0.04 -13.49
C GLY A 47 13.68 -0.56 -14.78
N ASP A 48 13.56 -1.86 -15.04
CA ASP A 48 13.93 -2.43 -16.32
C ASP A 48 13.22 -1.68 -17.45
N PRO A 49 13.94 -0.95 -18.32
CA PRO A 49 13.33 -0.15 -19.39
C PRO A 49 12.60 -1.02 -20.43
N SER A 50 12.74 -2.34 -20.37
CA SER A 50 12.01 -3.28 -21.23
C SER A 50 10.71 -3.79 -20.59
N ALA A 51 10.50 -3.59 -19.26
CA ALA A 51 9.33 -4.13 -18.56
C ALA A 51 8.01 -3.68 -19.20
N GLY A 52 7.15 -4.63 -19.55
CA GLY A 52 5.82 -4.39 -20.12
C GLY A 52 5.79 -3.86 -21.56
N LYS A 53 6.91 -3.83 -22.30
CA LYS A 53 6.92 -3.42 -23.72
C LYS A 53 6.10 -4.31 -24.65
N ASP A 54 5.90 -5.55 -24.26
CA ASP A 54 5.13 -6.57 -24.99
C ASP A 54 3.63 -6.54 -24.64
N LEU A 55 3.21 -5.72 -23.67
CA LEU A 55 1.82 -5.62 -23.28
C LEU A 55 1.00 -4.84 -24.33
N ASN A 56 0.02 -5.52 -24.93
CA ASN A 56 -0.87 -4.92 -25.91
C ASN A 56 -2.23 -4.55 -25.26
N TYR A 57 -2.32 -3.34 -24.73
CA TYR A 57 -3.54 -2.82 -24.11
C TYR A 57 -4.70 -2.61 -25.08
N SER A 58 -4.44 -2.45 -26.39
CA SER A 58 -5.49 -2.12 -27.38
C SER A 58 -6.58 -3.20 -27.51
N LYS A 59 -6.27 -4.45 -27.15
CA LYS A 59 -7.23 -5.55 -27.06
C LYS A 59 -8.27 -5.37 -25.95
N PHE A 60 -8.02 -4.46 -24.99
CA PHE A 60 -8.78 -4.28 -23.77
C PHE A 60 -9.38 -2.87 -23.65
N SER A 61 -9.72 -2.26 -24.79
CA SER A 61 -10.23 -0.88 -24.87
C SER A 61 -11.53 -0.64 -24.09
N ASP A 62 -12.31 -1.71 -23.85
CA ASP A 62 -13.54 -1.73 -23.06
C ASP A 62 -13.30 -1.87 -21.54
N VAL A 63 -12.10 -2.30 -21.12
CA VAL A 63 -11.74 -2.43 -19.71
C VAL A 63 -11.52 -1.07 -19.08
N LYS A 64 -12.15 -0.87 -17.91
CA LYS A 64 -12.13 0.39 -17.17
C LYS A 64 -11.84 0.17 -15.70
N ALA A 65 -11.31 1.19 -15.05
CA ALA A 65 -11.24 1.28 -13.59
C ALA A 65 -12.64 1.50 -13.02
N THR A 66 -12.91 0.95 -11.84
CA THR A 66 -14.14 1.20 -11.07
C THR A 66 -13.78 2.01 -9.82
N PHE A 67 -14.67 2.95 -9.45
CA PHE A 67 -14.46 3.84 -8.32
C PHE A 67 -15.51 3.55 -7.26
N ASP A 68 -15.06 3.07 -6.12
CA ASP A 68 -15.89 2.88 -4.94
C ASP A 68 -15.82 4.15 -4.07
N ASN A 69 -16.88 4.95 -4.13
CA ASN A 69 -16.95 6.20 -3.38
C ASN A 69 -17.23 5.98 -1.88
N GLU A 70 -17.83 4.85 -1.52
CA GLU A 70 -18.13 4.52 -0.13
C GLU A 70 -16.87 4.16 0.65
N HIS A 71 -16.03 3.31 0.05
CA HIS A 71 -14.80 2.85 0.66
C HIS A 71 -13.55 3.61 0.19
N MET A 72 -13.74 4.64 -0.65
CA MET A 72 -12.66 5.47 -1.21
C MET A 72 -11.60 4.67 -1.94
N GLU A 73 -12.03 3.72 -2.79
CA GLU A 73 -11.15 2.78 -3.46
C GLU A 73 -11.24 2.86 -4.98
N ILE A 74 -10.09 2.68 -5.64
CA ILE A 74 -9.99 2.50 -7.08
C ILE A 74 -9.77 1.02 -7.34
N ILE A 75 -10.75 0.37 -7.98
CA ILE A 75 -10.70 -1.05 -8.28
C ILE A 75 -10.19 -1.24 -9.70
N LEU A 76 -9.04 -1.90 -9.80
CA LEU A 76 -8.34 -2.21 -11.04
C LEU A 76 -8.33 -3.73 -11.29
N PRO A 77 -8.13 -4.20 -12.55
CA PRO A 77 -8.23 -5.62 -12.89
C PRO A 77 -7.36 -6.58 -12.05
N LEU A 78 -6.15 -6.16 -11.62
CA LEU A 78 -5.28 -6.99 -10.79
C LEU A 78 -5.77 -7.11 -9.34
N ASN A 79 -6.69 -6.26 -8.86
CA ASN A 79 -7.22 -6.35 -7.50
C ASN A 79 -7.89 -7.70 -7.22
N LYS A 80 -8.46 -8.37 -8.24
CA LYS A 80 -9.05 -9.71 -8.08
C LYS A 80 -8.05 -10.82 -7.69
N TYR A 81 -6.75 -10.57 -7.91
CA TYR A 81 -5.68 -11.50 -7.53
C TYR A 81 -5.01 -11.13 -6.20
N MET A 82 -5.37 -10.00 -5.61
CA MET A 82 -4.92 -9.56 -4.29
C MET A 82 -6.01 -9.80 -3.25
N MET A 83 -5.67 -9.73 -1.99
CA MET A 83 -6.70 -9.70 -0.95
C MET A 83 -7.48 -8.37 -1.02
N SER A 84 -8.80 -8.45 -0.94
CA SER A 84 -9.63 -7.30 -0.58
C SER A 84 -9.35 -6.85 0.85
N THR A 85 -9.77 -5.65 1.21
CA THR A 85 -9.61 -5.17 2.59
C THR A 85 -10.27 -6.10 3.62
N PRO A 86 -11.52 -6.61 3.44
CA PRO A 86 -12.08 -7.60 4.35
C PRO A 86 -11.27 -8.89 4.46
N GLU A 87 -10.78 -9.43 3.33
CA GLU A 87 -9.94 -10.64 3.35
C GLU A 87 -8.63 -10.41 4.09
N GLY A 88 -8.00 -9.24 3.92
CA GLY A 88 -6.80 -8.85 4.65
C GLY A 88 -7.05 -8.72 6.15
N LEU A 89 -8.21 -8.20 6.56
CA LEU A 89 -8.59 -8.12 7.97
C LEU A 89 -8.87 -9.49 8.58
N ILE A 90 -9.47 -10.42 7.81
CA ILE A 90 -9.66 -11.81 8.23
C ILE A 90 -8.31 -12.47 8.51
N THR A 91 -7.37 -12.40 7.58
CA THR A 91 -6.05 -13.01 7.73
C THR A 91 -5.23 -12.35 8.83
N LEU A 92 -5.30 -11.02 8.95
CA LEU A 92 -4.65 -10.28 10.05
C LEU A 92 -5.18 -10.73 11.42
N SER A 93 -6.50 -10.79 11.59
CA SER A 93 -7.11 -11.24 12.85
C SER A 93 -6.72 -12.68 13.19
N ALA A 94 -6.71 -13.58 12.20
CA ALA A 94 -6.27 -14.96 12.40
C ALA A 94 -4.80 -15.05 12.82
N ASN A 95 -3.92 -14.27 12.20
CA ASN A 95 -2.50 -14.22 12.58
C ASN A 95 -2.29 -13.69 14.00
N ILE A 96 -3.13 -12.73 14.44
CA ILE A 96 -3.12 -12.22 15.81
C ILE A 96 -3.51 -13.33 16.79
N TYR A 97 -4.58 -14.12 16.50
CA TYR A 97 -4.96 -15.26 17.33
C TYR A 97 -3.89 -16.33 17.36
N ASN A 98 -3.36 -16.74 16.21
CA ASN A 98 -2.28 -17.73 16.15
C ASN A 98 -1.04 -17.31 16.97
N ASN A 99 -0.68 -16.02 16.91
CA ASN A 99 0.43 -15.49 17.72
C ASN A 99 0.10 -15.51 19.21
N ASN A 100 -1.11 -15.11 19.57
CA ASN A 100 -1.57 -15.16 20.97
C ASN A 100 -1.57 -16.59 21.51
N ASP A 101 -2.11 -17.55 20.79
CA ASP A 101 -2.17 -18.95 21.17
C ASP A 101 -0.77 -19.56 21.37
N CYS A 102 0.17 -19.28 20.45
CA CYS A 102 1.56 -19.66 20.61
C CYS A 102 2.16 -19.10 21.89
N SER A 103 1.91 -17.82 22.17
CA SER A 103 2.46 -17.12 23.33
C SER A 103 1.87 -17.66 24.65
N VAL A 104 0.54 -17.89 24.66
CA VAL A 104 -0.17 -18.46 25.83
C VAL A 104 0.31 -19.88 26.13
N ALA A 105 0.50 -20.71 25.12
CA ALA A 105 1.04 -22.06 25.26
C ALA A 105 2.47 -22.07 25.85
N ARG A 106 3.18 -20.95 25.77
CA ARG A 106 4.51 -20.73 26.33
C ARG A 106 4.50 -19.94 27.65
N GLY A 107 3.32 -19.77 28.25
CA GLY A 107 3.15 -19.16 29.58
C GLY A 107 3.06 -17.63 29.61
N VAL A 108 2.88 -16.99 28.44
CA VAL A 108 2.59 -15.55 28.37
C VAL A 108 1.08 -15.35 28.57
N PRO A 109 0.63 -14.38 29.38
CA PRO A 109 -0.80 -14.08 29.51
C PRO A 109 -1.42 -13.72 28.15
N SER A 110 -2.70 -14.04 27.94
CA SER A 110 -3.42 -13.62 26.75
C SER A 110 -3.41 -12.10 26.61
N GLY A 111 -3.24 -11.61 25.39
CA GLY A 111 -3.36 -10.19 25.09
C GLY A 111 -4.75 -9.63 25.37
N SER A 112 -4.86 -8.31 25.45
CA SER A 112 -6.15 -7.60 25.55
C SER A 112 -6.70 -7.28 24.16
N THR A 113 -8.03 -7.28 24.03
CA THR A 113 -8.70 -6.81 22.79
C THR A 113 -8.51 -5.30 22.63
N GLY A 114 -8.17 -4.88 21.41
CA GLY A 114 -8.11 -3.47 21.04
C GLY A 114 -9.43 -2.96 20.46
N ASP A 115 -9.46 -1.66 20.15
CA ASP A 115 -10.67 -0.95 19.66
C ASP A 115 -10.96 -1.17 18.16
N GLY A 116 -10.15 -1.96 17.46
CA GLY A 116 -10.26 -2.18 16.02
C GLY A 116 -9.29 -1.34 15.19
N VAL A 117 -9.43 -1.42 13.86
CA VAL A 117 -8.64 -0.68 12.88
C VAL A 117 -9.51 0.33 12.15
N GLU A 118 -8.98 1.52 11.99
CA GLU A 118 -9.58 2.58 11.20
C GLU A 118 -9.06 2.47 9.76
N ILE A 119 -9.98 2.39 8.80
CA ILE A 119 -9.65 2.34 7.38
C ILE A 119 -9.58 3.77 6.86
N LYS A 120 -8.42 4.14 6.36
CA LYS A 120 -8.15 5.45 5.79
C LYS A 120 -8.33 5.46 4.28
N PRO A 121 -8.63 6.62 3.67
CA PRO A 121 -8.71 6.73 2.22
C PRO A 121 -7.37 6.41 1.57
N HIS A 122 -7.44 5.80 0.39
CA HIS A 122 -6.25 5.43 -0.35
C HIS A 122 -6.11 6.28 -1.61
N PHE A 123 -5.33 7.35 -1.51
CA PHE A 123 -5.08 8.29 -2.61
C PHE A 123 -3.73 8.03 -3.31
N GLN A 124 -3.35 6.77 -3.50
CA GLN A 124 -2.09 6.40 -4.16
C GLN A 124 -1.86 7.09 -5.50
N TYR A 125 -2.95 7.42 -6.22
CA TYR A 125 -2.91 8.09 -7.52
C TYR A 125 -3.43 9.52 -7.47
N GLY A 126 -3.40 10.14 -6.29
CA GLY A 126 -3.95 11.46 -6.03
C GLY A 126 -5.43 11.42 -5.65
N ILE A 127 -5.94 12.58 -5.30
CA ILE A 127 -7.33 12.78 -4.89
C ILE A 127 -8.29 12.68 -6.08
N TRP A 128 -9.50 12.15 -5.84
CA TRP A 128 -10.52 11.97 -6.88
C TRP A 128 -11.98 12.10 -6.37
N ASN A 129 -12.22 12.04 -5.04
CA ASN A 129 -13.56 12.14 -4.47
C ASN A 129 -13.84 13.55 -3.96
N LYS A 130 -14.78 14.25 -4.59
CA LYS A 130 -15.07 15.65 -4.30
C LYS A 130 -15.66 15.88 -2.90
N ASP A 131 -16.52 14.97 -2.44
CA ASP A 131 -17.20 15.13 -1.13
C ASP A 131 -16.18 14.98 0.02
N TYR A 132 -15.23 14.09 -0.13
CA TYR A 132 -14.14 13.95 0.82
C TYR A 132 -13.20 15.17 0.77
N VAL A 133 -12.74 15.52 -0.41
CA VAL A 133 -11.75 16.59 -0.62
C VAL A 133 -12.27 17.95 -0.18
N SER A 134 -13.56 18.23 -0.37
CA SER A 134 -14.17 19.50 0.08
C SER A 134 -14.11 19.69 1.61
N LYS A 135 -13.98 18.61 2.37
CA LYS A 135 -13.91 18.62 3.83
C LYS A 135 -12.47 18.53 4.34
N TYR A 136 -11.66 17.72 3.68
CA TYR A 136 -10.40 17.25 4.22
C TYR A 136 -9.17 17.57 3.36
N GLY A 137 -9.34 18.11 2.15
CA GLY A 137 -8.25 18.41 1.22
C GLY A 137 -7.47 17.16 0.85
N TYR A 138 -6.15 17.21 0.97
CA TYR A 138 -5.26 16.06 0.75
C TYR A 138 -5.05 15.20 1.99
N SER A 139 -5.58 15.60 3.14
CA SER A 139 -5.39 14.86 4.39
C SER A 139 -6.00 13.47 4.31
N ILE A 140 -5.23 12.46 4.69
CA ILE A 140 -5.64 11.06 4.82
C ILE A 140 -5.89 10.66 6.28
N ASP A 141 -5.84 11.64 7.21
CA ASP A 141 -5.95 11.37 8.65
C ASP A 141 -7.39 11.14 9.13
N HIS A 142 -8.35 11.24 8.21
CA HIS A 142 -9.76 11.03 8.48
C HIS A 142 -10.20 9.64 8.02
N ASP A 143 -10.85 8.92 8.92
CA ASP A 143 -11.32 7.57 8.65
C ASP A 143 -12.50 7.59 7.68
N VAL A 144 -12.46 6.71 6.69
CA VAL A 144 -13.59 6.48 5.79
C VAL A 144 -14.56 5.51 6.44
N THR A 145 -14.02 4.47 7.07
CA THR A 145 -14.80 3.41 7.72
C THR A 145 -14.05 2.91 8.95
N LYS A 146 -14.80 2.65 10.03
CA LYS A 146 -14.28 1.92 11.20
C LYS A 146 -14.69 0.47 11.10
N ILE A 147 -13.69 -0.42 10.99
CA ILE A 147 -13.92 -1.86 11.02
C ILE A 147 -13.39 -2.39 12.34
N ARG A 148 -14.27 -3.09 13.05
CA ARG A 148 -13.84 -3.84 14.23
C ARG A 148 -13.03 -5.05 13.77
N ILE A 149 -11.78 -5.10 14.17
CA ILE A 149 -10.95 -6.29 14.10
C ILE A 149 -10.49 -6.65 15.50
N VAL A 150 -10.17 -7.91 15.69
CA VAL A 150 -9.50 -8.33 16.92
C VAL A 150 -8.07 -7.84 16.88
N THR A 151 -7.69 -7.11 17.92
CA THR A 151 -6.31 -6.76 18.20
C THR A 151 -5.99 -7.27 19.59
N LEU A 152 -5.46 -8.48 19.70
CA LEU A 152 -4.92 -8.98 20.95
C LEU A 152 -3.53 -8.35 21.14
N LEU A 153 -3.50 -7.18 21.75
CA LEU A 153 -2.25 -6.48 22.02
C LEU A 153 -1.60 -7.06 23.26
N PRO A 154 -0.25 -7.15 23.29
CA PRO A 154 0.48 -7.47 24.51
C PRO A 154 0.04 -6.54 25.66
N HIS A 155 -0.12 -7.09 26.86
CA HIS A 155 -0.35 -6.25 28.02
C HIS A 155 0.83 -5.29 28.22
N LYS A 156 0.54 -4.05 28.63
CA LYS A 156 1.60 -3.06 28.94
C LYS A 156 2.56 -3.54 30.04
N GLU A 157 2.14 -4.54 30.81
CA GLU A 157 2.85 -5.12 31.95
C GLU A 157 3.65 -6.38 31.59
N TYR A 158 3.77 -6.74 30.32
CA TYR A 158 4.61 -7.88 29.95
C TYR A 158 6.07 -7.60 30.33
N SER A 159 6.70 -8.58 31.01
CA SER A 159 8.13 -8.56 31.26
C SER A 159 8.92 -8.70 29.95
N GLU A 160 10.21 -8.33 29.98
CA GLU A 160 11.09 -8.50 28.80
C GLU A 160 11.07 -9.94 28.28
N ALA A 161 11.13 -10.94 29.17
CA ALA A 161 11.08 -12.35 28.80
C ALA A 161 9.74 -12.75 28.14
N GLN A 162 8.62 -12.18 28.57
CA GLN A 162 7.31 -12.41 27.94
C GLN A 162 7.22 -11.74 26.57
N MET A 163 7.78 -10.54 26.42
CA MET A 163 7.86 -9.85 25.11
C MET A 163 8.78 -10.59 24.13
N GLU A 164 9.86 -11.22 24.62
CA GLU A 164 10.72 -12.06 23.81
C GLU A 164 9.95 -13.27 23.27
N VAL A 165 9.24 -14.01 24.13
CA VAL A 165 8.38 -15.13 23.71
C VAL A 165 7.31 -14.70 22.70
N TYR A 166 6.64 -13.55 22.93
CA TYR A 166 5.66 -13.00 22.01
C TYR A 166 6.27 -12.72 20.63
N SER A 167 7.45 -12.10 20.61
CA SER A 167 8.17 -11.79 19.37
C SER A 167 8.67 -13.04 18.65
N GLU A 168 9.15 -14.04 19.38
CA GLU A 168 9.53 -15.34 18.81
C GLU A 168 8.33 -16.05 18.17
N CYS A 169 7.18 -16.06 18.84
CA CYS A 169 5.94 -16.60 18.29
C CYS A 169 5.57 -15.88 17.00
N GLN A 170 5.59 -14.54 16.99
CA GLN A 170 5.30 -13.74 15.80
C GLN A 170 6.21 -14.09 14.61
N ASN A 171 7.48 -14.40 14.86
CA ASN A 171 8.46 -14.73 13.83
C ASN A 171 8.43 -16.22 13.40
N THR A 172 7.84 -17.10 14.19
CA THR A 172 7.89 -18.57 13.95
C THR A 172 6.57 -19.13 13.48
N ILE A 173 5.43 -18.51 13.80
CA ILE A 173 4.14 -18.94 13.26
C ILE A 173 4.08 -18.68 11.74
N ARG A 174 3.40 -19.58 11.03
CA ARG A 174 3.10 -19.34 9.62
C ARG A 174 2.09 -18.19 9.51
N GLN A 175 2.48 -17.13 8.81
CA GLN A 175 1.57 -16.05 8.49
C GLN A 175 0.58 -16.48 7.38
N LEU A 176 -0.68 -16.09 7.53
CA LEU A 176 -1.73 -16.31 6.55
C LEU A 176 -1.96 -15.02 5.75
N GLY A 177 -2.01 -15.17 4.41
CA GLY A 177 -2.24 -14.07 3.50
C GLY A 177 -1.06 -13.11 3.36
N ASP A 178 -1.23 -12.15 2.47
CA ASP A 178 -0.28 -11.06 2.22
C ASP A 178 -0.79 -9.80 2.93
N PHE A 179 -0.05 -9.32 3.92
CA PHE A 179 -0.38 -8.07 4.59
C PHE A 179 0.72 -7.03 4.34
N PRO A 180 0.36 -5.77 4.06
CA PRO A 180 -1.00 -5.20 4.00
C PRO A 180 -1.80 -5.64 2.77
N ALA A 181 -3.11 -5.81 2.94
CA ALA A 181 -4.04 -6.08 1.85
C ALA A 181 -3.83 -5.06 0.71
N ARG A 182 -3.97 -5.52 -0.56
CA ARG A 182 -3.79 -4.71 -1.78
C ARG A 182 -2.36 -4.27 -2.12
N MET A 183 -1.37 -4.69 -1.35
CA MET A 183 0.04 -4.53 -1.72
C MET A 183 0.67 -5.91 -1.81
N PRO A 184 0.87 -6.43 -3.03
CA PRO A 184 1.49 -7.75 -3.19
C PRO A 184 2.94 -7.69 -2.69
N GLU A 185 3.39 -8.79 -2.06
CA GLU A 185 4.81 -8.93 -1.73
C GLU A 185 5.68 -8.80 -2.99
N ALA A 186 6.84 -8.17 -2.85
CA ALA A 186 7.70 -7.76 -3.96
C ALA A 186 8.10 -8.89 -4.93
N ASN A 187 8.10 -10.15 -4.47
CA ASN A 187 8.51 -11.31 -5.25
C ASN A 187 7.35 -12.16 -5.77
N THR A 188 6.11 -11.65 -5.71
CA THR A 188 4.94 -12.39 -6.20
C THR A 188 4.69 -12.15 -7.68
N ILE A 189 3.97 -13.09 -8.32
CA ILE A 189 3.54 -12.92 -9.73
C ILE A 189 2.62 -11.71 -9.90
N VAL A 190 1.83 -11.34 -8.87
CA VAL A 190 0.97 -10.17 -8.90
C VAL A 190 1.81 -8.89 -8.89
N ALA A 191 2.87 -8.84 -8.07
CA ALA A 191 3.81 -7.72 -8.05
C ALA A 191 4.51 -7.56 -9.41
N GLN A 192 4.94 -8.66 -10.02
CA GLN A 192 5.54 -8.64 -11.35
C GLN A 192 4.57 -8.12 -12.41
N ALA A 193 3.35 -8.65 -12.44
CA ALA A 193 2.32 -8.23 -13.39
C ALA A 193 1.95 -6.74 -13.21
N SER A 194 1.85 -6.27 -11.95
CA SER A 194 1.61 -4.87 -11.63
C SER A 194 2.76 -3.98 -12.09
N PHE A 195 3.99 -4.37 -11.78
CA PHE A 195 5.19 -3.62 -12.17
C PHE A 195 5.30 -3.45 -13.70
N GLU A 196 5.05 -4.52 -14.47
CA GLU A 196 5.08 -4.44 -15.93
C GLU A 196 3.96 -3.57 -16.49
N ALA A 197 2.74 -3.70 -15.94
CA ALA A 197 1.60 -2.89 -16.35
C ALA A 197 1.85 -1.39 -16.05
N ASP A 198 2.34 -1.07 -14.85
CA ASP A 198 2.64 0.29 -14.43
C ASP A 198 3.80 0.89 -15.22
N SER A 199 4.82 0.10 -15.50
CA SER A 199 5.95 0.53 -16.32
C SER A 199 5.53 0.86 -17.77
N ALA A 200 4.63 0.06 -18.35
CA ALA A 200 4.08 0.32 -19.67
C ALA A 200 3.18 1.57 -19.67
N TRP A 201 2.29 1.68 -18.67
CA TRP A 201 1.39 2.81 -18.50
C TRP A 201 2.12 4.14 -18.32
N MET A 202 3.18 4.21 -17.51
CA MET A 202 3.99 5.42 -17.33
C MET A 202 4.73 5.85 -18.59
N ARG A 203 5.02 4.92 -19.52
CA ARG A 203 5.65 5.23 -20.81
C ARG A 203 4.67 5.58 -21.92
N ASP A 204 3.37 5.36 -21.70
CA ASP A 204 2.32 5.63 -22.69
C ASP A 204 2.24 7.12 -23.05
N GLU A 205 2.36 7.44 -24.33
CA GLU A 205 2.40 8.84 -24.81
C GLU A 205 1.07 9.56 -24.59
N ASP A 206 -0.06 8.85 -24.64
CA ASP A 206 -1.36 9.45 -24.32
C ASP A 206 -1.44 9.80 -22.81
N VAL A 207 -0.92 8.91 -21.92
CA VAL A 207 -0.87 9.18 -20.48
C VAL A 207 -0.02 10.41 -20.19
N LYS A 208 1.16 10.53 -20.81
CA LYS A 208 2.02 11.72 -20.70
C LYS A 208 1.33 12.97 -21.20
N LYS A 209 0.63 12.88 -22.33
CA LYS A 209 -0.13 14.00 -22.88
C LYS A 209 -1.22 14.46 -21.92
N TRP A 210 -2.04 13.54 -21.41
CA TRP A 210 -3.11 13.88 -20.47
C TRP A 210 -2.57 14.46 -19.17
N HIS A 211 -1.42 13.96 -18.70
CA HIS A 211 -0.72 14.54 -17.56
C HIS A 211 -0.30 15.99 -17.82
N GLY A 212 0.29 16.27 -18.97
CA GLY A 212 0.67 17.64 -19.35
C GLY A 212 -0.53 18.58 -19.49
N GLU A 213 -1.69 18.08 -19.95
CA GLU A 213 -2.93 18.86 -20.00
C GLU A 213 -3.42 19.25 -18.58
N TRP A 214 -3.35 18.32 -17.64
CA TRP A 214 -3.67 18.57 -16.24
C TRP A 214 -2.66 19.52 -15.58
N GLU A 215 -1.37 19.33 -15.77
CA GLU A 215 -0.31 20.26 -15.30
C GLU A 215 -0.54 21.67 -15.81
N GLN A 216 -0.87 21.84 -17.10
CA GLN A 216 -1.12 23.14 -17.67
C GLN A 216 -2.34 23.81 -17.03
N CYS A 217 -3.42 23.06 -16.78
CA CYS A 217 -4.60 23.58 -16.10
C CYS A 217 -4.26 24.10 -14.69
N LEU A 218 -3.46 23.36 -13.91
CA LEU A 218 -2.99 23.81 -12.59
C LEU A 218 -2.13 25.07 -12.67
N LYS A 219 -1.21 25.10 -13.63
CA LYS A 219 -0.35 26.25 -13.88
C LYS A 219 -1.14 27.49 -14.24
N ASP A 220 -2.19 27.37 -15.04
CA ASP A 220 -3.07 28.48 -15.40
C ASP A 220 -3.85 29.04 -14.20
N LYS A 221 -4.03 28.19 -13.16
CA LYS A 221 -4.58 28.59 -11.86
C LYS A 221 -3.51 29.08 -10.85
N GLY A 222 -2.24 29.18 -11.26
CA GLY A 222 -1.13 29.62 -10.40
C GLY A 222 -0.64 28.56 -9.40
N ILE A 223 -1.00 27.29 -9.63
CA ILE A 223 -0.63 26.17 -8.75
C ILE A 223 0.55 25.43 -9.35
N SER A 224 1.61 25.23 -8.56
CA SER A 224 2.82 24.52 -8.97
C SER A 224 2.77 23.03 -8.59
N ILE A 225 3.44 22.20 -9.40
CA ILE A 225 3.68 20.79 -9.11
C ILE A 225 5.17 20.65 -8.75
N PRO A 226 5.51 20.08 -7.59
CA PRO A 226 6.90 19.82 -7.22
C PRO A 226 7.54 18.86 -8.23
N LYS A 227 8.81 19.14 -8.59
CA LYS A 227 9.55 18.31 -9.57
C LYS A 227 9.67 16.84 -9.15
N ASP A 228 9.65 16.57 -7.86
CA ASP A 228 9.81 15.24 -7.28
C ASP A 228 8.45 14.58 -6.94
N TYR A 229 7.32 15.26 -7.24
CA TYR A 229 5.98 14.78 -6.89
C TYR A 229 5.06 14.83 -8.11
N TYR A 230 5.08 13.76 -8.87
CA TYR A 230 4.39 13.67 -10.17
C TYR A 230 2.85 13.69 -10.09
N TRP A 231 2.26 13.38 -8.92
CA TRP A 231 0.82 13.08 -8.81
C TRP A 231 0.01 14.11 -8.03
N ALA A 232 0.65 15.06 -7.41
CA ALA A 232 -0.02 16.06 -6.58
C ALA A 232 0.66 17.43 -6.68
N PRO A 233 -0.09 18.53 -6.63
CA PRO A 233 0.48 19.87 -6.53
C PRO A 233 1.16 20.09 -5.18
N GLU A 234 1.89 21.20 -5.07
CA GLU A 234 2.44 21.65 -3.81
C GLU A 234 1.31 22.01 -2.83
N VAL A 235 1.34 21.39 -1.65
CA VAL A 235 0.27 21.53 -0.65
C VAL A 235 0.64 22.62 0.35
N PRO A 236 -0.17 23.68 0.48
CA PRO A 236 0.04 24.72 1.50
C PRO A 236 -0.09 24.15 2.91
N GLY A 237 0.65 24.73 3.88
CA GLY A 237 0.53 24.36 5.30
C GLY A 237 -0.73 24.91 5.99
N ASP A 238 -1.45 25.82 5.35
CA ASP A 238 -2.72 26.38 5.81
C ASP A 238 -3.88 25.53 5.30
N LYS A 239 -4.77 25.08 6.20
CA LYS A 239 -5.83 24.12 5.89
C LYS A 239 -6.86 24.63 4.90
N GLU A 240 -7.24 25.90 4.96
CA GLU A 240 -8.22 26.46 4.03
C GLU A 240 -7.62 26.53 2.62
N LYS A 241 -6.37 26.97 2.52
CA LYS A 241 -5.64 26.99 1.24
C LYS A 241 -5.35 25.59 0.70
N GLU A 242 -5.09 24.62 1.57
CA GLU A 242 -4.94 23.22 1.17
C GLU A 242 -6.21 22.71 0.49
N ILE A 243 -7.40 22.99 1.08
CA ILE A 243 -8.70 22.60 0.49
C ILE A 243 -8.94 23.33 -0.83
N GLU A 244 -8.62 24.63 -0.93
CA GLU A 244 -8.71 25.39 -2.18
C GLU A 244 -7.86 24.77 -3.30
N VAL A 245 -6.59 24.44 -3.00
CA VAL A 245 -5.67 23.79 -3.96
C VAL A 245 -6.19 22.40 -4.35
N ALA A 246 -6.68 21.63 -3.39
CA ALA A 246 -7.23 20.30 -3.65
C ALA A 246 -8.49 20.33 -4.53
N LEU A 247 -9.39 21.28 -4.31
CA LEU A 247 -10.56 21.48 -5.15
C LEU A 247 -10.19 21.96 -6.56
N ALA A 248 -9.18 22.82 -6.69
CA ALA A 248 -8.66 23.26 -7.99
C ALA A 248 -7.98 22.12 -8.75
N ASP A 249 -7.29 21.20 -8.06
CA ASP A 249 -6.72 19.97 -8.63
C ASP A 249 -7.83 19.06 -9.16
N LEU A 250 -8.88 18.82 -8.39
CA LEU A 250 -10.03 18.05 -8.86
C LEU A 250 -10.71 18.67 -10.08
N ASP A 251 -10.93 19.99 -10.07
CA ASP A 251 -11.52 20.68 -11.20
C ASP A 251 -10.66 20.54 -12.49
N CYS A 252 -9.33 20.60 -12.34
CA CYS A 252 -8.41 20.34 -13.44
C CYS A 252 -8.44 18.88 -13.91
N LYS A 253 -8.52 17.91 -12.98
CA LYS A 253 -8.66 16.48 -13.32
C LYS A 253 -9.96 16.19 -14.07
N ASP A 254 -11.06 16.81 -13.64
CA ASP A 254 -12.37 16.63 -14.24
C ASP A 254 -12.45 17.32 -15.63
N SER A 255 -12.04 18.59 -15.72
CA SER A 255 -12.14 19.38 -16.97
C SER A 255 -11.25 18.82 -18.10
N THR A 256 -10.08 18.28 -17.77
CA THR A 256 -9.20 17.60 -18.74
C THR A 256 -9.57 16.13 -18.95
N GLY A 257 -10.34 15.55 -18.04
CA GLY A 257 -10.61 14.12 -17.95
C GLY A 257 -9.38 13.29 -17.62
N TYR A 258 -8.31 13.93 -17.12
CA TYR A 258 -7.01 13.31 -16.86
C TYR A 258 -7.13 12.06 -16.02
N PHE A 259 -7.78 12.18 -14.85
CA PHE A 259 -7.81 11.10 -13.89
C PHE A 259 -8.51 9.84 -14.43
N MET A 260 -9.69 10.01 -15.01
CA MET A 260 -10.46 8.90 -15.58
C MET A 260 -9.76 8.26 -16.78
N LYS A 261 -9.18 9.07 -17.68
CA LYS A 261 -8.45 8.56 -18.85
C LYS A 261 -7.23 7.74 -18.43
N THR A 262 -6.45 8.23 -17.48
CA THR A 262 -5.22 7.57 -17.02
C THR A 262 -5.53 6.29 -16.24
N MET A 263 -6.54 6.27 -15.36
CA MET A 263 -6.93 5.07 -14.63
C MET A 263 -7.51 4.00 -15.56
N ASN A 264 -8.32 4.38 -16.55
CA ASN A 264 -8.83 3.44 -17.54
C ASN A 264 -7.68 2.86 -18.39
N ARG A 265 -6.70 3.67 -18.82
CA ARG A 265 -5.53 3.17 -19.54
C ARG A 265 -4.71 2.21 -18.69
N ARG A 266 -4.56 2.50 -17.39
CA ARG A 266 -3.89 1.61 -16.45
C ARG A 266 -4.64 0.27 -16.31
N ALA A 267 -5.96 0.31 -16.21
CA ALA A 267 -6.80 -0.90 -16.19
C ALA A 267 -6.60 -1.76 -17.47
N GLN A 268 -6.45 -1.13 -18.62
CA GLN A 268 -6.18 -1.82 -19.88
C GLN A 268 -4.80 -2.50 -19.90
N TYR A 269 -3.75 -1.85 -19.40
CA TYR A 269 -2.44 -2.47 -19.25
C TYR A 269 -2.44 -3.61 -18.22
N GLN A 270 -3.18 -3.45 -17.12
CA GLN A 270 -3.35 -4.55 -16.16
C GLN A 270 -4.10 -5.75 -16.77
N ALA A 271 -5.10 -5.52 -17.60
CA ALA A 271 -5.78 -6.60 -18.32
C ALA A 271 -4.83 -7.34 -19.29
N ALA A 272 -3.96 -6.61 -19.98
CA ALA A 272 -2.92 -7.21 -20.84
C ALA A 272 -1.89 -8.02 -20.02
N ALA A 273 -1.48 -7.54 -18.84
CA ALA A 273 -0.60 -8.28 -17.95
C ALA A 273 -1.29 -9.54 -17.39
N ILE A 274 -2.59 -9.47 -17.09
CA ILE A 274 -3.38 -10.63 -16.69
C ILE A 274 -3.44 -11.66 -17.82
N GLU A 275 -3.66 -11.26 -19.08
CA GLU A 275 -3.62 -12.19 -20.22
C GLU A 275 -2.28 -12.93 -20.28
N LYS A 276 -1.16 -12.19 -20.10
CA LYS A 276 0.20 -12.73 -20.15
C LYS A 276 0.50 -13.73 -19.02
N TYR A 277 0.06 -13.45 -17.81
CA TYR A 277 0.41 -14.21 -16.59
C TYR A 277 -0.74 -15.03 -16.03
N LYS A 278 -1.81 -15.23 -16.80
CA LYS A 278 -3.06 -15.80 -16.29
C LYS A 278 -2.91 -17.12 -15.52
N PRO A 279 -2.18 -18.15 -16.00
CA PRO A 279 -2.06 -19.41 -15.26
C PRO A 279 -1.39 -19.23 -13.88
N GLN A 280 -0.33 -18.41 -13.80
CA GLN A 280 0.40 -18.16 -12.57
C GLN A 280 -0.43 -17.31 -11.59
N LEU A 281 -1.18 -16.33 -12.11
CA LEU A 281 -2.08 -15.50 -11.32
C LEU A 281 -3.24 -16.31 -10.76
N ASP A 282 -3.83 -17.20 -11.56
CA ASP A 282 -4.93 -18.09 -11.12
C ASP A 282 -4.44 -19.05 -10.01
N GLU A 283 -3.24 -19.60 -10.13
CA GLU A 283 -2.63 -20.45 -9.09
C GLU A 283 -2.32 -19.65 -7.81
N TYR A 284 -1.75 -18.44 -7.96
CA TYR A 284 -1.52 -17.56 -6.83
C TYR A 284 -2.81 -17.25 -6.07
N ARG A 285 -3.90 -16.84 -6.78
CA ARG A 285 -5.20 -16.57 -6.16
C ARG A 285 -5.77 -17.79 -5.46
N LYS A 286 -5.69 -18.96 -6.07
CA LYS A 286 -6.13 -20.23 -5.46
C LYS A 286 -5.41 -20.51 -4.13
N ASN A 287 -4.09 -20.27 -4.08
CA ASN A 287 -3.30 -20.45 -2.86
C ASN A 287 -3.69 -19.42 -1.80
N LEU A 288 -3.97 -18.19 -2.21
CA LEU A 288 -4.43 -17.12 -1.33
C LEU A 288 -5.83 -17.43 -0.77
N ASP A 289 -6.77 -17.90 -1.62
CA ASP A 289 -8.10 -18.34 -1.19
C ASP A 289 -8.03 -19.43 -0.12
N ALA A 290 -7.12 -20.40 -0.29
CA ALA A 290 -6.92 -21.45 0.72
C ALA A 290 -6.45 -20.90 2.07
N GLN A 291 -5.59 -19.90 2.08
CA GLN A 291 -5.13 -19.23 3.30
C GLN A 291 -6.25 -18.41 3.95
N ILE A 292 -7.08 -17.73 3.16
CA ILE A 292 -8.25 -17.01 3.66
C ILE A 292 -9.25 -17.98 4.31
N GLU A 293 -9.51 -19.13 3.71
CA GLU A 293 -10.38 -20.16 4.30
C GLU A 293 -9.78 -20.76 5.59
N GLU A 294 -8.46 -20.92 5.67
CA GLU A 294 -7.77 -21.31 6.91
C GLU A 294 -7.95 -20.23 7.99
N ALA A 295 -7.78 -18.97 7.63
CA ALA A 295 -7.98 -17.83 8.54
C ALA A 295 -9.40 -17.76 9.08
N LYS A 296 -10.42 -17.98 8.23
CA LYS A 296 -11.83 -18.04 8.67
C LYS A 296 -12.07 -19.15 9.71
N LYS A 297 -11.39 -20.31 9.58
CA LYS A 297 -11.50 -21.39 10.57
C LYS A 297 -10.90 -20.96 11.90
N VAL A 298 -9.73 -20.32 11.89
CA VAL A 298 -9.13 -19.79 13.15
C VAL A 298 -10.09 -18.83 13.84
N LEU A 299 -10.73 -17.90 13.12
CA LEU A 299 -11.70 -16.98 13.70
C LEU A 299 -12.91 -17.72 14.29
N ALA A 300 -13.43 -18.72 13.57
CA ALA A 300 -14.57 -19.52 14.04
C ALA A 300 -14.23 -20.31 15.31
N GLU A 301 -13.02 -20.87 15.44
CA GLU A 301 -12.54 -21.58 16.64
C GLU A 301 -12.47 -20.66 17.85
N HIS A 302 -12.23 -19.36 17.65
CA HIS A 302 -12.22 -18.35 18.69
C HIS A 302 -13.59 -17.66 18.91
N GLY A 303 -14.62 -18.06 18.16
CA GLY A 303 -15.95 -17.45 18.25
C GLY A 303 -15.98 -16.00 17.74
N GLU A 304 -15.00 -15.60 16.91
CA GLU A 304 -14.88 -14.26 16.40
C GLU A 304 -15.68 -14.10 15.09
N PRO A 305 -16.57 -13.08 15.00
CA PRO A 305 -17.29 -12.80 13.78
C PRO A 305 -16.34 -12.33 12.67
N LEU A 306 -16.69 -12.66 11.41
CA LEU A 306 -15.92 -12.16 10.28
C LEU A 306 -16.05 -10.64 10.18
N PRO A 307 -14.93 -9.91 9.91
CA PRO A 307 -14.98 -8.50 9.57
C PRO A 307 -15.88 -8.27 8.35
N SER A 308 -16.70 -7.26 8.43
CA SER A 308 -17.58 -6.83 7.32
C SER A 308 -17.39 -5.33 7.09
N TRP A 309 -17.52 -4.93 5.82
CA TRP A 309 -17.67 -3.51 5.49
C TRP A 309 -18.98 -2.95 6.03
#